data_d4aeea029f7edec46eea9954be4dd029
#
_entry.id   d4aeea029f7edec46eea9954be4dd029
#
_cell.length_a   1.000
_cell.length_b   1.000
_cell.length_c   1.000
_cell.angle_alpha   90.00
_cell.angle_beta   90.00
_cell.angle_gamma   90.00
#
_symmetry.space_group_name_H-M   'P 1'
#
loop_
_entity.id
_entity.type
_entity.pdbx_description
1 polymer ?
#
loop_
_entity_poly.entity_id
_entity_poly.type
_entity_poly.pdbx_seq_one_letter_code
_entity_poly.pdbx_strand_id
1 'polypeptide(L)'
;MGCLSKAKLCAVVSLTLVGTIVAIALVAYMFFYTSDTGDSFVRASPVSTDCGSVSGRVIEAKNGVNISTYRNIPYAVPPLKDLRWKPSTLLSEGDDTCWDEEFDGTTEEQIQCVNGSTIAGLYYGVEDCLVLSVRTPDVNGSRPVIIWIHGGGLIAGYGDETGYSQDEDYTEALDVVTVNINYRLGLMGFMTVEDFDTTGNYANYGLTDQVTALKWVSENIAKFGGNPNSVTILGNSGGGTAVLGLISSPLANNLFHKAIALSPGPFWNTTYTEANERYKSFVGHTGCDNSSQSERLECMQNLDIKAVWDAGAATFEKYELGLSGVVIFDFPMKYGYQNEPIGMSAIDPIVVPQAPKNLANALFIPKSKIKVIIANTAEEASLVAMEYGKNAFPDTTEGWESLESALKEQLANIVGDSAVDQLMEDMWAVYPRVVAEQTVPSGWTPQKAWDTLVTDLRFTCPLNNLVVDMKNNSNYEIYRLYITHAYPGFPSFHSWDTLALFGLKFPMFSSIPESQAEHINGFVNAIQKLVKDFAYDTVDGEWETYPTNSKVLTNSAPWSEVSDSVRGDECALWKENELDHYGYQN
;
A
#
# COMPACT_ATOMS: atom_id res chain seq x y z
N MET A 1 15.87 48.39 21.14
CA MET A 1 15.68 47.09 21.80
C MET A 1 14.28 47.00 22.38
N GLY A 2 13.26 46.61 21.67
CA GLY A 2 11.90 46.62 22.23
C GLY A 2 10.79 45.98 21.41
N CYS A 3 11.02 45.58 20.16
CA CYS A 3 9.93 45.06 19.30
C CYS A 3 10.02 43.58 18.97
N LEU A 4 11.17 42.95 19.14
CA LEU A 4 11.39 41.53 18.84
C LEU A 4 10.98 40.57 19.98
N SER A 5 10.74 41.07 21.19
CA SER A 5 10.37 40.23 22.35
C SER A 5 8.88 39.85 22.38
N LYS A 6 8.00 40.71 21.85
CA LYS A 6 6.55 40.47 21.89
C LYS A 6 6.11 39.42 20.85
N ALA A 7 6.73 39.39 19.67
CA ALA A 7 6.42 38.39 18.65
C ALA A 7 6.88 36.99 19.08
N LYS A 8 8.05 36.86 19.70
CA LYS A 8 8.52 35.57 20.25
C LYS A 8 7.66 35.08 21.42
N LEU A 9 7.18 36.01 22.28
CA LEU A 9 6.31 35.66 23.40
C LEU A 9 4.92 35.20 22.91
N CYS A 10 4.35 35.84 21.88
CA CYS A 10 3.10 35.39 21.26
C CYS A 10 3.23 34.02 20.57
N ALA A 11 4.34 33.76 19.89
CA ALA A 11 4.58 32.45 19.25
C ALA A 11 4.75 31.33 20.27
N VAL A 12 5.46 31.58 21.38
CA VAL A 12 5.64 30.60 22.46
C VAL A 12 4.31 30.34 23.18
N VAL A 13 3.51 31.35 23.44
CA VAL A 13 2.20 31.23 24.10
C VAL A 13 1.19 30.49 23.17
N SER A 14 1.24 30.74 21.86
CA SER A 14 0.39 30.00 20.90
C SER A 14 0.79 28.54 20.80
N LEU A 15 2.08 28.21 20.74
CA LEU A 15 2.59 26.85 20.71
C LEU A 15 2.29 26.08 22.00
N THR A 16 2.36 26.73 23.18
CA THR A 16 1.98 26.08 24.45
C THR A 16 0.47 25.90 24.58
N LEU A 17 -0.36 26.81 24.03
CA LEU A 17 -1.82 26.62 24.02
C LEU A 17 -2.27 25.49 23.10
N VAL A 18 -1.70 25.39 21.90
CA VAL A 18 -1.99 24.29 20.96
C VAL A 18 -1.51 22.95 21.55
N GLY A 19 -0.31 22.91 22.11
CA GLY A 19 0.22 21.71 22.77
C GLY A 19 -0.62 21.26 23.98
N THR A 20 -1.16 22.20 24.77
CA THR A 20 -2.07 21.88 25.89
C THR A 20 -3.45 21.44 25.42
N ILE A 21 -3.98 22.01 24.35
CA ILE A 21 -5.28 21.57 23.76
C ILE A 21 -5.15 20.17 23.17
N VAL A 22 -4.07 19.87 22.45
CA VAL A 22 -3.81 18.52 21.91
C VAL A 22 -3.57 17.53 23.05
N ALA A 23 -2.83 17.87 24.09
CA ALA A 23 -2.64 17.01 25.25
C ALA A 23 -3.94 16.78 26.03
N ILE A 24 -4.78 17.81 26.19
CA ILE A 24 -6.10 17.68 26.83
C ILE A 24 -7.05 16.86 25.96
N ALA A 25 -7.01 17.02 24.62
CA ALA A 25 -7.79 16.21 23.70
C ALA A 25 -7.33 14.75 23.70
N LEU A 26 -6.03 14.48 23.75
CA LEU A 26 -5.47 13.12 23.88
C LEU A 26 -5.80 12.49 25.24
N VAL A 27 -5.71 13.26 26.33
CA VAL A 27 -6.09 12.78 27.67
C VAL A 27 -7.61 12.56 27.75
N ALA A 28 -8.43 13.45 27.20
CA ALA A 28 -9.86 13.27 27.12
C ALA A 28 -10.21 12.07 26.23
N TYR A 29 -9.57 11.91 25.08
CA TYR A 29 -9.71 10.74 24.21
C TYR A 29 -9.34 9.45 24.96
N MET A 30 -8.21 9.42 25.69
CA MET A 30 -7.85 8.27 26.51
C MET A 30 -8.84 8.03 27.66
N PHE A 31 -9.35 9.07 28.35
CA PHE A 31 -10.32 8.92 29.42
C PHE A 31 -11.72 8.49 28.94
N PHE A 32 -12.13 8.90 27.75
CA PHE A 32 -13.40 8.45 27.17
C PHE A 32 -13.32 7.06 26.54
N TYR A 33 -12.13 6.61 26.15
CA TYR A 33 -11.91 5.28 25.55
C TYR A 33 -11.56 4.18 26.57
N THR A 34 -11.22 4.51 27.80
CA THR A 34 -10.92 3.53 28.86
C THR A 34 -12.05 3.31 29.85
N SER A 35 -13.26 3.78 29.57
CA SER A 35 -14.42 3.30 30.30
C SER A 35 -14.74 1.90 29.80
N ASP A 36 -14.28 0.91 30.53
CA ASP A 36 -14.72 -0.48 30.49
C ASP A 36 -16.24 -0.53 30.81
N THR A 37 -17.05 -0.13 29.86
CA THR A 37 -18.44 -0.46 29.81
C THR A 37 -18.45 -1.93 29.41
N GLY A 38 -18.80 -2.81 30.33
CA GLY A 38 -19.02 -4.22 30.01
C GLY A 38 -20.11 -4.35 28.96
N ASP A 39 -19.75 -4.06 27.72
CA ASP A 39 -20.62 -4.15 26.55
C ASP A 39 -20.96 -5.62 26.33
N SER A 40 -22.22 -5.94 26.55
CA SER A 40 -22.80 -7.25 26.25
C SER A 40 -22.84 -7.41 24.71
N PHE A 41 -21.76 -7.89 24.12
CA PHE A 41 -21.77 -8.25 22.68
C PHE A 41 -22.37 -9.64 22.46
N VAL A 42 -22.92 -9.87 21.28
CA VAL A 42 -23.40 -11.19 20.86
C VAL A 42 -22.21 -12.00 20.36
N ARG A 43 -21.97 -13.17 20.97
CA ARG A 43 -20.92 -14.08 20.50
C ARG A 43 -21.30 -14.71 19.17
N ALA A 44 -20.35 -14.76 18.24
CA ALA A 44 -20.46 -15.59 17.04
C ALA A 44 -20.25 -17.07 17.41
N SER A 45 -20.72 -17.97 16.54
CA SER A 45 -20.45 -19.40 16.67
C SER A 45 -18.94 -19.65 16.63
N PRO A 46 -18.36 -20.39 17.58
CA PRO A 46 -16.94 -20.74 17.50
C PRO A 46 -16.62 -21.52 16.24
N VAL A 47 -15.46 -21.26 15.65
CA VAL A 47 -14.97 -21.94 14.45
C VAL A 47 -13.73 -22.74 14.79
N SER A 48 -13.72 -24.02 14.42
CA SER A 48 -12.58 -24.92 14.64
C SER A 48 -11.56 -24.78 13.53
N THR A 49 -10.39 -24.26 13.84
CA THR A 49 -9.23 -24.16 12.92
C THR A 49 -8.29 -25.35 13.10
N ASP A 50 -7.19 -25.40 12.34
CA ASP A 50 -6.17 -26.44 12.49
C ASP A 50 -5.37 -26.29 13.81
N CYS A 51 -5.41 -25.09 14.43
CA CYS A 51 -4.82 -24.82 15.75
C CYS A 51 -5.82 -24.82 16.92
N GLY A 52 -7.08 -25.16 16.70
CA GLY A 52 -8.11 -25.20 17.73
C GLY A 52 -9.29 -24.27 17.47
N SER A 53 -10.15 -24.11 18.47
CA SER A 53 -11.36 -23.29 18.35
C SER A 53 -11.05 -21.80 18.48
N VAL A 54 -11.75 -20.99 17.69
CA VAL A 54 -11.69 -19.51 17.75
C VAL A 54 -13.07 -18.96 18.01
N SER A 55 -13.25 -18.19 19.08
CA SER A 55 -14.47 -17.43 19.32
C SER A 55 -14.45 -16.09 18.60
N GLY A 56 -15.63 -15.56 18.32
CA GLY A 56 -15.81 -14.28 17.66
C GLY A 56 -17.00 -13.52 18.21
N ARG A 57 -17.29 -12.38 17.61
CA ARG A 57 -18.45 -11.55 17.93
C ARG A 57 -19.31 -11.32 16.70
N VAL A 58 -20.61 -11.11 16.91
CA VAL A 58 -21.54 -10.68 15.86
C VAL A 58 -21.63 -9.17 15.90
N ILE A 59 -21.40 -8.54 14.76
CA ILE A 59 -21.53 -7.10 14.56
C ILE A 59 -22.59 -6.87 13.48
N GLU A 60 -23.56 -6.02 13.77
CA GLU A 60 -24.58 -5.61 12.80
C GLU A 60 -24.00 -4.56 11.86
N ALA A 61 -23.95 -4.88 10.57
CA ALA A 61 -23.54 -3.97 9.52
C ALA A 61 -24.65 -2.94 9.21
N LYS A 62 -24.30 -1.91 8.44
CA LYS A 62 -25.14 -0.72 8.17
C LYS A 62 -26.56 -1.03 7.70
N ASN A 63 -26.75 -2.09 6.91
CA ASN A 63 -28.08 -2.47 6.39
C ASN A 63 -28.78 -3.54 7.24
N GLY A 64 -28.29 -3.81 8.46
CA GLY A 64 -28.92 -4.71 9.42
C GLY A 64 -28.54 -6.18 9.27
N VAL A 65 -27.55 -6.51 8.45
CA VAL A 65 -27.02 -7.87 8.33
C VAL A 65 -26.00 -8.13 9.45
N ASN A 66 -26.15 -9.25 10.11
CA ASN A 66 -25.21 -9.68 11.13
C ASN A 66 -23.96 -10.30 10.49
N ILE A 67 -22.80 -9.76 10.81
CA ILE A 67 -21.50 -10.27 10.38
C ILE A 67 -20.78 -10.90 11.56
N SER A 68 -20.36 -12.15 11.42
CA SER A 68 -19.49 -12.82 12.39
C SER A 68 -18.05 -12.39 12.16
N THR A 69 -17.43 -11.80 13.19
CA THR A 69 -16.10 -11.20 13.15
C THR A 69 -15.18 -11.90 14.14
N TYR A 70 -14.04 -12.37 13.65
CA TYR A 70 -13.01 -13.08 14.40
C TYR A 70 -11.70 -12.33 14.20
N ARG A 71 -11.13 -11.76 15.27
CA ARG A 71 -9.97 -10.86 15.17
C ARG A 71 -8.70 -11.47 15.75
N ASN A 72 -7.58 -10.96 15.23
CA ASN A 72 -6.23 -11.25 15.72
C ASN A 72 -5.88 -12.75 15.79
N ILE A 73 -6.42 -13.56 14.88
CA ILE A 73 -6.11 -15.00 14.83
C ILE A 73 -4.64 -15.16 14.42
N PRO A 74 -3.78 -15.74 15.26
CA PRO A 74 -2.39 -16.01 14.86
C PRO A 74 -2.34 -17.02 13.72
N TYR A 75 -1.67 -16.66 12.62
CA TYR A 75 -1.53 -17.56 11.48
C TYR A 75 -0.13 -18.17 11.35
N ALA A 76 0.86 -17.58 12.04
CA ALA A 76 2.25 -18.00 11.97
C ALA A 76 2.89 -18.07 13.36
N VAL A 77 3.95 -18.84 13.47
CA VAL A 77 4.82 -18.83 14.64
C VAL A 77 5.38 -17.43 14.85
N PRO A 78 5.32 -16.85 16.07
CA PRO A 78 5.83 -15.51 16.33
C PRO A 78 7.28 -15.33 15.90
N PRO A 79 7.60 -14.32 15.07
CA PRO A 79 8.93 -14.14 14.48
C PRO A 79 9.92 -13.48 15.45
N LEU A 80 10.07 -14.06 16.64
CA LEU A 80 10.87 -13.52 17.74
C LEU A 80 12.25 -14.13 17.79
N LYS A 81 13.24 -13.41 18.32
CA LYS A 81 14.59 -13.89 18.60
C LYS A 81 15.23 -14.59 17.39
N ASP A 82 15.49 -15.89 17.49
CA ASP A 82 16.11 -16.72 16.46
C ASP A 82 15.23 -16.91 15.21
N LEU A 83 13.94 -16.54 15.26
CA LEU A 83 13.03 -16.47 14.11
C LEU A 83 12.96 -15.06 13.49
N ARG A 84 13.53 -14.04 14.13
CA ARG A 84 13.66 -12.71 13.55
C ARG A 84 14.45 -12.80 12.24
N TRP A 85 13.96 -12.11 11.17
CA TRP A 85 14.54 -12.15 9.82
C TRP A 85 14.64 -13.57 9.22
N LYS A 86 13.69 -14.41 9.51
CA LYS A 86 13.53 -15.70 8.84
C LYS A 86 12.15 -15.76 8.17
N PRO A 87 12.00 -16.60 7.13
CA PRO A 87 10.68 -16.91 6.57
C PRO A 87 9.74 -17.40 7.67
N SER A 88 8.49 -16.94 7.65
CA SER A 88 7.49 -17.39 8.61
C SER A 88 7.02 -18.82 8.33
N THR A 89 6.61 -19.50 9.39
CA THR A 89 6.06 -20.85 9.35
C THR A 89 4.63 -20.82 9.85
N LEU A 90 3.73 -21.62 9.27
CA LEU A 90 2.36 -21.76 9.77
C LEU A 90 2.37 -22.13 11.26
N LEU A 91 1.44 -21.55 12.02
CA LEU A 91 1.34 -21.83 13.45
C LEU A 91 1.07 -23.33 13.71
N SER A 92 0.25 -23.97 12.86
CA SER A 92 -0.07 -25.39 12.91
C SER A 92 1.11 -26.32 12.59
N GLU A 93 2.17 -25.81 11.96
CA GLU A 93 3.40 -26.55 11.64
C GLU A 93 4.50 -26.35 12.69
N GLY A 94 4.29 -25.45 13.67
CA GLY A 94 5.24 -25.20 14.75
C GLY A 94 5.08 -26.23 15.90
N ASP A 95 6.18 -26.50 16.56
CA ASP A 95 6.18 -27.38 17.75
C ASP A 95 5.49 -26.65 18.93
N ASP A 96 4.40 -27.20 19.48
CA ASP A 96 3.67 -26.72 20.66
C ASP A 96 3.24 -25.22 20.57
N THR A 97 2.90 -24.73 19.38
CA THR A 97 2.56 -23.31 19.14
C THR A 97 1.05 -23.02 19.08
N CYS A 98 0.22 -24.04 18.85
CA CYS A 98 -1.24 -23.89 18.89
C CYS A 98 -1.74 -23.66 20.33
N TRP A 99 -2.91 -23.02 20.44
CA TRP A 99 -3.54 -22.77 21.74
C TRP A 99 -4.25 -24.01 22.29
N ASP A 100 -4.17 -24.22 23.63
CA ASP A 100 -4.75 -25.39 24.31
C ASP A 100 -6.27 -25.29 24.50
N GLU A 101 -6.80 -24.06 24.57
CA GLU A 101 -8.21 -23.76 24.78
C GLU A 101 -8.78 -23.00 23.59
N GLU A 102 -9.96 -22.38 23.76
CA GLU A 102 -10.56 -21.53 22.75
C GLU A 102 -9.78 -20.20 22.65
N PHE A 103 -9.33 -19.83 21.45
CA PHE A 103 -8.73 -18.52 21.20
C PHE A 103 -9.80 -17.42 21.21
N ASP A 104 -9.56 -16.36 21.97
CA ASP A 104 -10.48 -15.23 22.07
C ASP A 104 -10.29 -14.23 20.91
N GLY A 105 -11.03 -14.43 19.85
CA GLY A 105 -11.11 -13.51 18.71
C GLY A 105 -12.18 -12.42 18.85
N THR A 106 -12.73 -12.19 20.07
CA THR A 106 -13.73 -11.15 20.32
C THR A 106 -13.13 -9.77 20.60
N THR A 107 -11.81 -9.67 20.73
CA THR A 107 -11.07 -8.45 21.08
C THR A 107 -11.31 -7.31 20.11
N GLU A 108 -11.24 -6.08 20.63
CA GLU A 108 -11.19 -4.85 19.83
C GLU A 108 -9.76 -4.30 19.71
N GLU A 109 -8.82 -4.89 20.41
CA GLU A 109 -7.41 -4.51 20.31
C GLU A 109 -6.90 -4.68 18.87
N GLN A 110 -6.19 -3.69 18.39
CA GLN A 110 -5.58 -3.70 17.07
C GLN A 110 -4.09 -3.98 17.22
N ILE A 111 -3.69 -5.20 16.85
CA ILE A 111 -2.29 -5.58 16.82
C ILE A 111 -1.66 -5.00 15.55
N GLN A 112 -0.49 -4.38 15.71
CA GLN A 112 0.29 -3.83 14.61
C GLN A 112 1.69 -4.44 14.64
N CYS A 113 2.25 -4.73 13.47
CA CYS A 113 3.67 -5.05 13.36
C CYS A 113 4.52 -3.80 13.63
N VAL A 114 5.75 -4.00 14.05
CA VAL A 114 6.68 -2.88 14.28
C VAL A 114 6.74 -2.01 13.05
N ASN A 115 6.40 -0.74 13.20
CA ASN A 115 6.33 0.27 12.15
C ASN A 115 6.60 1.66 12.71
N GLY A 116 6.69 2.68 11.87
CA GLY A 116 6.84 4.08 12.30
C GLY A 116 7.81 4.87 11.43
N SER A 117 8.30 5.99 11.97
CA SER A 117 9.24 6.87 11.28
C SER A 117 10.62 6.79 11.92
N THR A 118 11.58 6.23 11.20
CA THR A 118 13.00 6.24 11.62
C THR A 118 13.55 7.66 11.71
N ILE A 119 13.12 8.56 10.83
CA ILE A 119 13.53 9.98 10.83
C ILE A 119 13.06 10.68 12.11
N ALA A 120 11.84 10.39 12.58
CA ALA A 120 11.33 10.94 13.84
C ALA A 120 11.81 10.17 15.08
N GLY A 121 12.52 9.04 14.93
CA GLY A 121 12.92 8.16 16.03
C GLY A 121 11.74 7.51 16.75
N LEU A 122 10.57 7.43 16.10
CA LEU A 122 9.34 6.90 16.67
C LEU A 122 8.99 5.58 16.02
N TYR A 123 8.66 4.58 16.84
CA TYR A 123 8.10 3.31 16.38
C TYR A 123 6.90 2.90 17.23
N TYR A 124 6.07 2.07 16.64
CA TYR A 124 4.86 1.51 17.25
C TYR A 124 4.79 0.02 16.96
N GLY A 125 3.85 -0.66 17.59
CA GLY A 125 3.59 -2.06 17.32
C GLY A 125 4.53 -3.02 18.05
N VAL A 126 4.38 -4.29 17.72
CA VAL A 126 5.08 -5.41 18.35
C VAL A 126 5.66 -6.36 17.30
N GLU A 127 6.64 -7.19 17.68
CA GLU A 127 7.17 -8.21 16.78
C GLU A 127 6.23 -9.42 16.65
N ASP A 128 5.53 -9.78 17.74
CA ASP A 128 4.48 -10.81 17.72
C ASP A 128 3.19 -10.24 17.14
N CYS A 129 3.15 -10.16 15.82
CA CYS A 129 2.14 -9.41 15.09
C CYS A 129 1.53 -10.17 13.90
N LEU A 130 1.95 -11.42 13.66
CA LEU A 130 1.51 -12.20 12.51
C LEU A 130 0.11 -12.78 12.74
N VAL A 131 -0.86 -11.89 12.71
CA VAL A 131 -2.28 -12.17 12.94
C VAL A 131 -3.11 -11.77 11.74
N LEU A 132 -4.30 -12.38 11.63
CA LEU A 132 -5.31 -12.00 10.65
C LEU A 132 -6.69 -11.92 11.30
N SER A 133 -7.61 -11.22 10.65
CA SER A 133 -9.01 -11.13 11.06
C SER A 133 -9.92 -11.63 9.96
N VAL A 134 -10.96 -12.38 10.31
CA VAL A 134 -11.95 -12.91 9.36
C VAL A 134 -13.31 -12.33 9.66
N ARG A 135 -14.01 -11.86 8.62
CA ARG A 135 -15.41 -11.45 8.69
C ARG A 135 -16.25 -12.24 7.71
N THR A 136 -17.37 -12.74 8.15
CA THR A 136 -18.25 -13.58 7.33
C THR A 136 -19.72 -13.34 7.61
N PRO A 137 -20.56 -13.24 6.57
CA PRO A 137 -22.01 -13.19 6.72
C PRO A 137 -22.61 -14.54 7.18
N ASP A 138 -21.93 -15.65 6.88
CA ASP A 138 -22.42 -16.99 7.22
C ASP A 138 -21.29 -18.01 7.21
N VAL A 139 -20.97 -18.57 8.36
CA VAL A 139 -19.91 -19.59 8.53
C VAL A 139 -20.20 -20.91 7.79
N ASN A 140 -21.46 -21.17 7.42
CA ASN A 140 -21.83 -22.36 6.65
C ASN A 140 -21.93 -22.07 5.14
N GLY A 141 -21.53 -20.90 4.70
CA GLY A 141 -21.55 -20.47 3.31
C GLY A 141 -20.43 -21.09 2.46
N SER A 142 -20.32 -20.60 1.22
CA SER A 142 -19.21 -20.88 0.32
C SER A 142 -19.00 -19.67 -0.59
N ARG A 143 -18.77 -18.51 0.06
CA ARG A 143 -18.63 -17.20 -0.62
C ARG A 143 -17.22 -17.02 -1.15
N PRO A 144 -17.04 -16.21 -2.21
CA PRO A 144 -15.70 -15.72 -2.57
C PRO A 144 -15.00 -15.08 -1.37
N VAL A 145 -13.68 -15.21 -1.36
CA VAL A 145 -12.82 -14.65 -0.29
C VAL A 145 -12.04 -13.48 -0.85
N ILE A 146 -12.02 -12.35 -0.14
CA ILE A 146 -11.14 -11.23 -0.45
C ILE A 146 -10.16 -11.02 0.70
N ILE A 147 -8.86 -11.12 0.39
CA ILE A 147 -7.77 -10.91 1.36
C ILE A 147 -7.22 -9.52 1.15
N TRP A 148 -7.26 -8.70 2.19
CA TRP A 148 -6.70 -7.35 2.22
C TRP A 148 -5.24 -7.36 2.66
N ILE A 149 -4.39 -6.79 1.81
CA ILE A 149 -2.97 -6.52 2.06
C ILE A 149 -2.82 -5.01 2.16
N HIS A 150 -2.64 -4.52 3.38
CA HIS A 150 -2.64 -3.08 3.64
C HIS A 150 -1.47 -2.35 2.97
N GLY A 151 -1.67 -1.05 2.71
CA GLY A 151 -0.66 -0.13 2.18
C GLY A 151 0.32 0.37 3.25
N GLY A 152 0.93 1.52 2.98
CA GLY A 152 1.90 2.16 3.87
C GLY A 152 3.35 1.94 3.46
N GLY A 153 3.63 1.80 2.15
CA GLY A 153 4.98 1.74 1.59
C GLY A 153 5.81 0.54 2.05
N LEU A 154 5.17 -0.53 2.54
CA LEU A 154 5.80 -1.68 3.20
C LEU A 154 6.54 -1.33 4.51
N ILE A 155 6.36 -0.12 5.04
CA ILE A 155 7.03 0.38 6.26
C ILE A 155 6.06 0.74 7.37
N ALA A 156 4.77 0.91 7.06
CA ALA A 156 3.72 1.31 8.01
C ALA A 156 2.40 0.62 7.68
N GLY A 157 1.39 0.80 8.54
CA GLY A 157 0.05 0.26 8.37
C GLY A 157 -0.20 -1.05 9.12
N TYR A 158 -1.44 -1.51 9.10
CA TYR A 158 -1.88 -2.78 9.69
C TYR A 158 -3.22 -3.24 9.09
N GLY A 159 -3.54 -4.52 9.25
CA GLY A 159 -4.65 -5.16 8.54
C GLY A 159 -6.03 -4.57 8.86
N ASP A 160 -6.30 -4.26 10.12
CA ASP A 160 -7.60 -3.76 10.59
C ASP A 160 -7.62 -2.22 10.80
N GLU A 161 -6.88 -1.47 9.98
CA GLU A 161 -6.80 -0.02 10.09
C GLU A 161 -8.16 0.64 9.84
N THR A 162 -8.64 1.38 10.84
CA THR A 162 -9.97 1.99 10.82
C THR A 162 -10.14 2.95 9.64
N GLY A 163 -11.12 2.68 8.78
CA GLY A 163 -11.42 3.47 7.59
C GLY A 163 -10.52 3.16 6.39
N TYR A 164 -9.50 2.31 6.56
CA TYR A 164 -8.58 1.89 5.50
C TYR A 164 -8.45 0.36 5.45
N SER A 165 -9.50 -0.34 5.79
CA SER A 165 -9.56 -1.81 5.75
C SER A 165 -10.96 -2.31 5.49
N GLN A 166 -11.08 -3.57 5.15
CA GLN A 166 -12.35 -4.28 5.03
C GLN A 166 -12.97 -4.41 6.42
N ASP A 167 -14.18 -3.94 6.57
CA ASP A 167 -14.97 -4.06 7.79
C ASP A 167 -16.29 -4.79 7.54
N GLU A 168 -17.19 -4.74 8.50
CA GLU A 168 -18.48 -5.43 8.46
C GLU A 168 -19.39 -4.86 7.37
N ASP A 169 -19.40 -3.54 7.16
CA ASP A 169 -20.21 -2.88 6.12
C ASP A 169 -19.72 -3.24 4.71
N TYR A 170 -18.40 -3.29 4.53
CA TYR A 170 -17.79 -3.74 3.28
C TYR A 170 -18.10 -5.22 3.02
N THR A 171 -17.97 -6.06 4.05
CA THR A 171 -18.27 -7.49 3.98
C THR A 171 -19.72 -7.74 3.56
N GLU A 172 -20.67 -6.99 4.15
CA GLU A 172 -22.08 -7.02 3.76
C GLU A 172 -22.29 -6.57 2.32
N ALA A 173 -21.77 -5.37 1.95
CA ALA A 173 -21.98 -4.76 0.66
C ALA A 173 -21.55 -5.67 -0.51
N LEU A 174 -20.44 -6.37 -0.33
CA LEU A 174 -19.92 -7.28 -1.35
C LEU A 174 -20.46 -8.72 -1.20
N ASP A 175 -21.05 -9.08 -0.07
CA ASP A 175 -21.51 -10.44 0.26
C ASP A 175 -20.40 -11.49 0.13
N VAL A 176 -19.22 -11.21 0.65
CA VAL A 176 -18.01 -12.04 0.58
C VAL A 176 -17.53 -12.42 1.97
N VAL A 177 -16.57 -13.34 2.07
CA VAL A 177 -15.75 -13.50 3.27
C VAL A 177 -14.53 -12.60 3.13
N THR A 178 -14.24 -11.77 4.13
CA THR A 178 -13.09 -10.88 4.12
C THR A 178 -12.02 -11.34 5.12
N VAL A 179 -10.76 -11.21 4.72
CA VAL A 179 -9.61 -11.51 5.56
C VAL A 179 -8.66 -10.33 5.51
N ASN A 180 -8.38 -9.71 6.67
CA ASN A 180 -7.37 -8.66 6.79
C ASN A 180 -6.12 -9.25 7.44
N ILE A 181 -4.95 -9.05 6.83
CA ILE A 181 -3.70 -9.65 7.32
C ILE A 181 -2.71 -8.59 7.79
N ASN A 182 -2.00 -8.87 8.86
CA ASN A 182 -0.74 -8.20 9.19
C ASN A 182 0.44 -8.94 8.53
N TYR A 183 1.53 -8.24 8.31
CA TYR A 183 2.81 -8.79 7.85
C TYR A 183 3.95 -7.89 8.34
N ARG A 184 5.14 -8.44 8.51
CA ARG A 184 6.31 -7.67 8.96
C ARG A 184 6.65 -6.56 7.96
N LEU A 185 7.03 -5.41 8.50
CA LEU A 185 7.25 -4.17 7.79
C LEU A 185 8.69 -3.68 7.93
N GLY A 186 9.10 -2.78 7.05
CA GLY A 186 10.36 -2.06 7.12
C GLY A 186 11.55 -2.97 7.36
N LEU A 187 12.40 -2.61 8.31
CA LEU A 187 13.58 -3.39 8.70
C LEU A 187 13.26 -4.82 9.12
N MET A 188 12.10 -5.05 9.71
CA MET A 188 11.73 -6.38 10.20
C MET A 188 11.26 -7.31 9.07
N GLY A 189 10.67 -6.75 8.01
CA GLY A 189 10.05 -7.51 6.94
C GLY A 189 10.81 -7.56 5.62
N PHE A 190 11.65 -6.55 5.33
CA PHE A 190 12.21 -6.37 3.98
C PHE A 190 13.72 -6.12 3.96
N MET A 191 14.38 -6.27 5.10
CA MET A 191 15.82 -6.14 5.17
C MET A 191 16.52 -7.39 4.62
N THR A 192 17.55 -7.19 3.81
CA THR A 192 18.36 -8.25 3.22
C THR A 192 19.64 -8.40 4.00
N VAL A 193 19.88 -9.59 4.53
CA VAL A 193 21.07 -9.87 5.35
C VAL A 193 21.70 -11.19 4.93
N GLU A 194 22.86 -11.10 4.33
CA GLU A 194 23.63 -12.28 3.92
C GLU A 194 23.92 -13.22 5.11
N ASP A 195 24.17 -12.66 6.29
CA ASP A 195 24.46 -13.42 7.50
C ASP A 195 23.26 -14.24 8.03
N PHE A 196 22.01 -13.84 7.71
CA PHE A 196 20.82 -14.51 8.22
C PHE A 196 20.40 -15.70 7.38
N ASP A 197 20.94 -15.80 6.19
CA ASP A 197 20.53 -16.80 5.24
C ASP A 197 21.60 -17.88 5.05
N THR A 198 21.43 -18.97 5.79
CA THR A 198 22.22 -20.19 5.61
C THR A 198 21.70 -21.06 4.45
N THR A 199 20.58 -20.68 3.82
CA THR A 199 19.85 -21.49 2.85
C THR A 199 19.75 -20.88 1.45
N GLY A 200 20.10 -19.59 1.28
CA GLY A 200 20.28 -18.97 -0.03
C GLY A 200 19.37 -17.80 -0.37
N ASN A 201 19.69 -16.61 0.12
CA ASN A 201 19.28 -15.32 -0.46
C ASN A 201 17.81 -14.91 -0.29
N TYR A 202 17.23 -15.03 0.91
CA TYR A 202 15.96 -14.41 1.26
C TYR A 202 16.09 -12.91 1.54
N ALA A 203 15.18 -12.10 0.98
CA ALA A 203 15.14 -10.67 1.20
C ALA A 203 13.76 -10.13 1.60
N ASN A 204 12.70 -10.91 1.41
CA ASN A 204 11.32 -10.44 1.48
C ASN A 204 10.54 -11.21 2.55
N TYR A 205 10.96 -11.12 3.82
CA TYR A 205 10.29 -11.84 4.92
C TYR A 205 8.83 -11.43 5.08
N GLY A 206 8.49 -10.12 4.88
CA GLY A 206 7.11 -9.66 4.88
C GLY A 206 6.25 -10.30 3.80
N LEU A 207 6.82 -10.61 2.62
CA LEU A 207 6.09 -11.39 1.60
C LEU A 207 5.97 -12.86 1.99
N THR A 208 6.96 -13.45 2.68
CA THR A 208 6.81 -14.82 3.20
C THR A 208 5.70 -14.89 4.24
N ASP A 209 5.50 -13.82 5.05
CA ASP A 209 4.38 -13.72 5.97
C ASP A 209 3.04 -13.73 5.25
N GLN A 210 2.93 -12.94 4.16
CA GLN A 210 1.74 -12.93 3.32
C GLN A 210 1.48 -14.30 2.70
N VAL A 211 2.51 -14.99 2.20
CA VAL A 211 2.39 -16.37 1.69
C VAL A 211 1.90 -17.32 2.78
N THR A 212 2.41 -17.18 4.01
CA THR A 212 1.96 -18.01 5.15
C THR A 212 0.50 -17.72 5.52
N ALA A 213 0.08 -16.44 5.50
CA ALA A 213 -1.33 -16.09 5.67
C ALA A 213 -2.23 -16.68 4.58
N LEU A 214 -1.77 -16.66 3.32
CA LEU A 214 -2.49 -17.29 2.21
C LEU A 214 -2.62 -18.81 2.36
N LYS A 215 -1.60 -19.49 2.88
CA LYS A 215 -1.66 -20.91 3.22
C LYS A 215 -2.69 -21.16 4.32
N TRP A 216 -2.66 -20.36 5.39
CA TRP A 216 -3.66 -20.42 6.46
C TRP A 216 -5.09 -20.29 5.89
N VAL A 217 -5.31 -19.34 4.99
CA VAL A 217 -6.62 -19.16 4.31
C VAL A 217 -6.98 -20.41 3.52
N SER A 218 -6.06 -20.97 2.74
CA SER A 218 -6.30 -22.20 1.96
C SER A 218 -6.78 -23.37 2.83
N GLU A 219 -6.26 -23.50 4.06
CA GLU A 219 -6.55 -24.61 4.97
C GLU A 219 -7.80 -24.36 5.85
N ASN A 220 -8.09 -23.11 6.19
CA ASN A 220 -9.07 -22.80 7.23
C ASN A 220 -10.31 -22.05 6.73
N ILE A 221 -10.26 -21.30 5.62
CA ILE A 221 -11.32 -20.34 5.30
C ILE A 221 -12.68 -20.99 4.99
N ALA A 222 -12.68 -22.25 4.55
CA ALA A 222 -13.92 -23.00 4.35
C ALA A 222 -14.73 -23.18 5.65
N LYS A 223 -14.05 -23.23 6.79
CA LYS A 223 -14.65 -23.33 8.13
C LYS A 223 -15.34 -22.02 8.56
N PHE A 224 -14.99 -20.92 7.90
CA PHE A 224 -15.60 -19.59 8.07
C PHE A 224 -16.61 -19.26 6.95
N GLY A 225 -17.00 -20.24 6.12
CA GLY A 225 -17.95 -20.05 5.01
C GLY A 225 -17.34 -19.41 3.76
N GLY A 226 -16.02 -19.36 3.65
CA GLY A 226 -15.31 -18.92 2.45
C GLY A 226 -15.01 -20.06 1.49
N ASN A 227 -14.91 -19.76 0.20
CA ASN A 227 -14.53 -20.72 -0.81
C ASN A 227 -13.01 -20.64 -1.08
N PRO A 228 -12.20 -21.64 -0.66
CA PRO A 228 -10.76 -21.63 -0.87
C PRO A 228 -10.36 -21.70 -2.36
N ASN A 229 -11.30 -22.05 -3.26
CA ASN A 229 -11.10 -22.06 -4.70
C ASN A 229 -11.55 -20.76 -5.40
N SER A 230 -11.94 -19.73 -4.63
CA SER A 230 -12.31 -18.41 -5.15
C SER A 230 -11.74 -17.32 -4.25
N VAL A 231 -10.41 -17.23 -4.22
CA VAL A 231 -9.64 -16.30 -3.40
C VAL A 231 -9.12 -15.16 -4.27
N THR A 232 -9.42 -13.93 -3.87
CA THR A 232 -8.90 -12.69 -4.47
C THR A 232 -7.96 -12.02 -3.47
N ILE A 233 -6.74 -11.69 -3.86
CA ILE A 233 -5.85 -10.80 -3.10
C ILE A 233 -6.09 -9.37 -3.57
N LEU A 234 -6.24 -8.45 -2.63
CA LEU A 234 -6.49 -7.02 -2.86
C LEU A 234 -5.51 -6.20 -2.05
N GLY A 235 -4.79 -5.30 -2.69
CA GLY A 235 -3.87 -4.39 -1.99
C GLY A 235 -3.79 -3.03 -2.65
N ASN A 236 -3.49 -2.01 -1.85
CA ASN A 236 -3.28 -0.63 -2.31
C ASN A 236 -1.87 -0.16 -1.97
N SER A 237 -1.30 0.71 -2.81
CA SER A 237 0.02 1.31 -2.55
C SER A 237 1.09 0.24 -2.32
N GLY A 238 1.80 0.26 -1.19
CA GLY A 238 2.71 -0.82 -0.78
C GLY A 238 2.06 -2.20 -0.80
N GLY A 239 0.78 -2.32 -0.40
CA GLY A 239 0.00 -3.56 -0.51
C GLY A 239 -0.27 -3.96 -1.96
N GLY A 240 -0.52 -2.99 -2.86
CA GLY A 240 -0.62 -3.23 -4.30
C GLY A 240 0.70 -3.72 -4.89
N THR A 241 1.82 -3.14 -4.44
CA THR A 241 3.17 -3.59 -4.77
C THR A 241 3.40 -5.04 -4.29
N ALA A 242 2.97 -5.35 -3.07
CA ALA A 242 3.03 -6.72 -2.53
C ALA A 242 2.20 -7.70 -3.36
N VAL A 243 1.01 -7.29 -3.83
CA VAL A 243 0.19 -8.10 -4.77
C VAL A 243 0.97 -8.45 -6.02
N LEU A 244 1.69 -7.48 -6.63
CA LEU A 244 2.56 -7.75 -7.80
C LEU A 244 3.70 -8.72 -7.43
N GLY A 245 4.28 -8.59 -6.24
CA GLY A 245 5.27 -9.52 -5.71
C GLY A 245 4.73 -10.94 -5.56
N LEU A 246 3.54 -11.10 -5.01
CA LEU A 246 2.88 -12.41 -4.86
C LEU A 246 2.55 -13.05 -6.21
N ILE A 247 2.11 -12.27 -7.22
CA ILE A 247 1.91 -12.76 -8.59
C ILE A 247 3.23 -13.29 -9.18
N SER A 248 4.36 -12.67 -8.82
CA SER A 248 5.71 -13.05 -9.28
C SER A 248 6.31 -14.20 -8.48
N SER A 249 5.73 -14.55 -7.33
CA SER A 249 6.31 -15.48 -6.36
C SER A 249 5.91 -16.93 -6.63
N PRO A 250 6.89 -17.84 -6.81
CA PRO A 250 6.59 -19.28 -6.90
C PRO A 250 6.02 -19.84 -5.59
N LEU A 251 6.28 -19.20 -4.45
CA LEU A 251 5.79 -19.63 -3.13
C LEU A 251 4.28 -19.39 -2.96
N ALA A 252 3.73 -18.39 -3.66
CA ALA A 252 2.31 -18.04 -3.63
C ALA A 252 1.47 -18.81 -4.67
N ASN A 253 2.10 -19.71 -5.44
CA ASN A 253 1.45 -20.41 -6.53
C ASN A 253 0.25 -21.25 -6.07
N ASN A 254 -0.94 -21.02 -6.67
CA ASN A 254 -2.23 -21.65 -6.38
C ASN A 254 -2.83 -21.33 -4.99
N LEU A 255 -2.34 -20.32 -4.30
CA LEU A 255 -2.93 -19.85 -3.04
C LEU A 255 -4.00 -18.77 -3.28
N PHE A 256 -4.06 -18.20 -4.48
CA PHE A 256 -5.11 -17.27 -4.91
C PHE A 256 -5.44 -17.47 -6.40
N HIS A 257 -6.57 -16.92 -6.84
CA HIS A 257 -7.14 -17.10 -8.17
C HIS A 257 -7.29 -15.78 -8.92
N LYS A 258 -7.40 -14.69 -8.16
CA LYS A 258 -7.61 -13.33 -8.65
C LYS A 258 -6.75 -12.35 -7.83
N ALA A 259 -6.37 -11.26 -8.45
CA ALA A 259 -5.56 -10.22 -7.83
C ALA A 259 -6.04 -8.83 -8.24
N ILE A 260 -6.05 -7.91 -7.29
CA ILE A 260 -6.38 -6.48 -7.50
C ILE A 260 -5.25 -5.66 -6.90
N ALA A 261 -4.47 -4.99 -7.74
CA ALA A 261 -3.42 -4.08 -7.35
C ALA A 261 -3.87 -2.63 -7.59
N LEU A 262 -4.19 -1.92 -6.52
CA LEU A 262 -4.59 -0.51 -6.55
C LEU A 262 -3.38 0.37 -6.32
N SER A 263 -3.08 1.24 -7.26
CA SER A 263 -1.95 2.17 -7.22
C SER A 263 -0.63 1.53 -6.78
N PRO A 264 -0.24 0.37 -7.36
CA PRO A 264 1.00 -0.29 -6.98
C PRO A 264 2.19 0.56 -7.41
N GLY A 265 3.23 0.63 -6.57
CA GLY A 265 4.54 1.08 -7.01
C GLY A 265 5.22 -0.04 -7.82
N PRO A 266 5.59 0.19 -9.08
CA PRO A 266 6.27 -0.83 -9.88
C PRO A 266 7.77 -1.03 -9.52
N PHE A 267 8.16 -0.77 -8.28
CA PHE A 267 9.53 -0.53 -7.79
C PHE A 267 10.34 -1.81 -7.46
N TRP A 268 10.35 -2.79 -8.31
CA TRP A 268 11.08 -4.04 -8.11
C TRP A 268 12.34 -4.10 -8.97
N ASN A 269 13.31 -3.25 -8.73
CA ASN A 269 14.58 -3.27 -9.47
C ASN A 269 15.78 -3.56 -8.59
N THR A 270 15.69 -3.36 -7.29
CA THR A 270 16.80 -3.61 -6.37
C THR A 270 17.15 -5.09 -6.36
N THR A 271 18.38 -5.41 -6.71
CA THR A 271 18.88 -6.78 -6.64
C THR A 271 19.19 -7.17 -5.20
N TYR A 272 19.24 -8.48 -4.92
CA TYR A 272 19.69 -8.99 -3.62
C TYR A 272 21.05 -8.42 -3.20
N THR A 273 22.00 -8.34 -4.14
CA THR A 273 23.35 -7.82 -3.86
C THR A 273 23.32 -6.35 -3.46
N GLU A 274 22.57 -5.50 -4.16
CA GLU A 274 22.44 -4.08 -3.83
C GLU A 274 21.77 -3.88 -2.47
N ALA A 275 20.70 -4.62 -2.18
CA ALA A 275 20.03 -4.60 -0.89
C ALA A 275 20.97 -5.02 0.25
N ASN A 276 21.77 -6.07 0.04
CA ASN A 276 22.74 -6.55 1.02
C ASN A 276 23.87 -5.53 1.29
N GLU A 277 24.37 -4.82 0.28
CA GLU A 277 25.36 -3.75 0.47
C GLU A 277 24.81 -2.60 1.34
N ARG A 278 23.55 -2.21 1.14
CA ARG A 278 22.88 -1.22 1.98
C ARG A 278 22.80 -1.69 3.44
N TYR A 279 22.53 -2.95 3.64
CA TYR A 279 22.42 -3.55 4.96
C TYR A 279 23.74 -3.56 5.73
N LYS A 280 24.88 -3.69 5.09
CA LYS A 280 26.20 -3.65 5.75
C LYS A 280 26.39 -2.37 6.57
N SER A 281 25.89 -1.23 6.09
CA SER A 281 25.91 0.03 6.84
C SER A 281 25.06 -0.05 8.12
N PHE A 282 23.89 -0.68 8.06
CA PHE A 282 23.01 -0.86 9.21
C PHE A 282 23.67 -1.71 10.30
N VAL A 283 24.31 -2.84 9.96
CA VAL A 283 25.03 -3.68 10.94
C VAL A 283 26.07 -2.88 11.70
N GLY A 284 26.80 -2.00 11.01
CA GLY A 284 27.79 -1.12 11.66
C GLY A 284 27.21 -0.20 12.73
N HIS A 285 25.94 0.20 12.61
CA HIS A 285 25.26 1.05 13.61
C HIS A 285 24.64 0.27 14.77
N THR A 286 24.54 -1.06 14.67
CA THR A 286 23.97 -1.91 15.73
C THR A 286 24.96 -2.29 16.83
N GLY A 287 26.25 -2.14 16.59
CA GLY A 287 27.30 -2.66 17.46
C GLY A 287 27.50 -4.18 17.37
N CYS A 288 26.85 -4.84 16.38
CA CYS A 288 26.97 -6.28 16.12
C CYS A 288 27.96 -6.61 14.99
N ASP A 289 28.97 -5.79 14.75
CA ASP A 289 29.96 -5.90 13.68
C ASP A 289 31.07 -6.92 13.97
N ASN A 290 30.76 -7.98 14.71
CA ASN A 290 31.67 -9.06 15.04
C ASN A 290 32.24 -9.75 13.80
N SER A 291 33.44 -10.33 13.89
CA SER A 291 34.14 -10.95 12.77
C SER A 291 33.49 -12.28 12.31
N SER A 292 32.80 -12.97 13.21
CA SER A 292 32.11 -14.24 12.94
C SER A 292 30.66 -14.01 12.54
N GLN A 293 30.24 -14.62 11.45
CA GLN A 293 28.86 -14.57 10.95
C GLN A 293 27.85 -15.03 12.02
N SER A 294 28.15 -16.13 12.73
CA SER A 294 27.26 -16.66 13.76
C SER A 294 27.11 -15.72 14.96
N GLU A 295 28.22 -15.06 15.39
CA GLU A 295 28.17 -14.09 16.48
C GLU A 295 27.43 -12.80 16.08
N ARG A 296 27.58 -12.34 14.83
CA ARG A 296 26.77 -11.22 14.30
C ARG A 296 25.30 -11.55 14.31
N LEU A 297 24.93 -12.72 13.79
CA LEU A 297 23.55 -13.19 13.75
C LEU A 297 22.96 -13.28 15.16
N GLU A 298 23.62 -13.94 16.09
CA GLU A 298 23.17 -14.05 17.47
C GLU A 298 23.04 -12.70 18.15
N CYS A 299 24.00 -11.78 17.94
CA CYS A 299 23.94 -10.42 18.45
C CYS A 299 22.72 -9.68 17.91
N MET A 300 22.51 -9.69 16.60
CA MET A 300 21.39 -9.02 15.92
C MET A 300 20.03 -9.54 16.38
N GLN A 301 19.89 -10.86 16.51
CA GLN A 301 18.65 -11.50 16.95
C GLN A 301 18.30 -11.20 18.41
N ASN A 302 19.28 -10.87 19.25
CA ASN A 302 19.09 -10.51 20.65
C ASN A 302 18.96 -9.00 20.91
N LEU A 303 19.09 -8.14 19.89
CA LEU A 303 18.84 -6.71 20.05
C LEU A 303 17.39 -6.45 20.47
N ASP A 304 17.18 -5.51 21.38
CA ASP A 304 15.83 -4.99 21.58
C ASP A 304 15.37 -4.18 20.35
N ILE A 305 14.06 -4.04 20.19
CA ILE A 305 13.49 -3.41 19.00
C ILE A 305 13.89 -1.93 18.87
N LYS A 306 14.12 -1.27 20.02
CA LYS A 306 14.58 0.12 20.03
C LYS A 306 16.00 0.24 19.44
N ALA A 307 16.90 -0.69 19.77
CA ALA A 307 18.24 -0.69 19.22
C ALA A 307 18.24 -0.93 17.70
N VAL A 308 17.38 -1.83 17.22
CA VAL A 308 17.16 -2.05 15.78
C VAL A 308 16.68 -0.75 15.12
N TRP A 309 15.71 -0.07 15.74
CA TRP A 309 15.12 1.16 15.22
C TRP A 309 16.11 2.32 15.19
N ASP A 310 16.86 2.52 16.28
CA ASP A 310 17.89 3.56 16.40
C ASP A 310 19.02 3.35 15.36
N ALA A 311 19.43 2.10 15.14
CA ALA A 311 20.41 1.77 14.10
C ALA A 311 19.86 2.04 12.69
N GLY A 312 18.58 1.76 12.46
CA GLY A 312 17.89 2.14 11.24
C GLY A 312 17.89 3.64 11.03
N ALA A 313 17.50 4.41 12.04
CA ALA A 313 17.52 5.87 11.99
C ALA A 313 18.93 6.41 11.68
N ALA A 314 19.96 5.89 12.33
CA ALA A 314 21.35 6.30 12.10
C ALA A 314 21.85 5.95 10.68
N THR A 315 21.38 4.83 10.12
CA THR A 315 21.74 4.40 8.76
C THR A 315 21.13 5.28 7.70
N PHE A 316 19.89 5.72 7.93
CA PHE A 316 19.05 6.38 6.94
C PHE A 316 18.79 7.87 7.25
N GLU A 317 19.55 8.47 8.17
CA GLU A 317 19.43 9.90 8.60
C GLU A 317 19.67 10.91 7.47
N LYS A 318 20.25 10.49 6.35
CA LYS A 318 20.70 11.37 5.26
C LYS A 318 19.75 11.47 4.08
N TYR A 319 18.50 11.04 4.24
CA TYR A 319 17.52 11.18 3.15
C TYR A 319 17.12 12.64 2.97
N GLU A 320 17.54 13.24 1.91
CA GLU A 320 16.86 14.41 1.38
C GLU A 320 15.52 13.92 0.83
N LEU A 321 14.46 14.19 1.57
CA LEU A 321 13.10 14.07 1.06
C LEU A 321 12.99 15.03 -0.12
N GLY A 322 12.53 14.57 -1.28
CA GLY A 322 12.33 15.41 -2.44
C GLY A 322 11.33 16.56 -2.20
N LEU A 323 10.96 17.30 -3.22
CA LEU A 323 10.04 18.44 -3.10
C LEU A 323 8.71 18.08 -2.45
N SER A 324 8.21 16.86 -2.66
CA SER A 324 6.98 16.34 -2.07
C SER A 324 7.15 15.86 -0.63
N GLY A 325 8.38 15.59 -0.19
CA GLY A 325 8.66 14.95 1.09
C GLY A 325 8.37 13.44 1.11
N VAL A 326 7.88 12.87 0.00
CA VAL A 326 7.64 11.44 -0.20
C VAL A 326 8.16 11.08 -1.58
N VAL A 327 9.22 10.30 -1.63
CA VAL A 327 10.00 10.00 -2.83
C VAL A 327 9.18 9.48 -4.01
N ILE A 328 8.20 8.63 -3.79
CA ILE A 328 7.37 8.07 -4.86
C ILE A 328 6.48 9.11 -5.56
N PHE A 329 6.31 10.29 -4.97
CA PHE A 329 5.52 11.39 -5.52
C PHE A 329 6.38 12.53 -6.06
N ASP A 330 7.67 12.29 -6.27
CA ASP A 330 8.60 13.22 -6.91
C ASP A 330 9.05 12.70 -8.28
N PHE A 331 9.68 13.56 -9.07
CA PHE A 331 10.34 13.13 -10.30
C PHE A 331 11.45 12.11 -10.00
N PRO A 332 11.62 11.08 -10.85
CA PRO A 332 12.68 10.10 -10.67
C PRO A 332 14.05 10.76 -10.80
N MET A 333 15.01 10.33 -10.01
CA MET A 333 16.40 10.79 -10.11
C MET A 333 17.21 9.85 -11.01
N LYS A 334 18.19 10.41 -11.75
CA LYS A 334 19.07 9.68 -12.69
C LYS A 334 19.89 8.57 -12.03
N TYR A 335 20.31 8.81 -10.82
CA TYR A 335 21.00 7.82 -10.01
C TYR A 335 19.96 7.31 -9.03
N GLY A 336 19.44 6.12 -9.28
CA GLY A 336 18.50 5.47 -8.38
C GLY A 336 18.90 5.76 -6.96
N TYR A 337 17.94 5.99 -6.09
CA TYR A 337 18.22 6.39 -4.71
C TYR A 337 19.27 5.44 -4.12
N GLN A 338 20.51 5.90 -4.03
CA GLN A 338 21.55 5.16 -3.28
C GLN A 338 21.12 5.01 -1.81
N ASN A 339 20.01 5.64 -1.51
CA ASN A 339 19.45 5.82 -0.20
C ASN A 339 17.93 5.56 -0.22
N GLU A 340 17.44 4.44 -0.71
CA GLU A 340 16.01 4.12 -0.63
C GLU A 340 15.55 3.94 0.81
N PRO A 341 14.28 4.34 1.10
CA PRO A 341 13.72 4.13 2.41
C PRO A 341 13.76 2.64 2.78
N ILE A 342 13.95 2.40 4.06
CA ILE A 342 13.91 1.09 4.67
C ILE A 342 12.59 0.41 4.30
N GLY A 343 12.65 -0.83 3.86
CA GLY A 343 11.46 -1.64 3.63
C GLY A 343 11.09 -1.85 2.17
N MET A 344 11.97 -1.48 1.25
CA MET A 344 11.75 -1.81 -0.15
C MET A 344 12.10 -3.27 -0.42
N SER A 345 11.21 -3.95 -1.10
CA SER A 345 11.40 -5.32 -1.54
C SER A 345 12.54 -5.44 -2.55
N ALA A 346 13.31 -6.52 -2.46
CA ALA A 346 14.38 -6.84 -3.40
C ALA A 346 13.99 -8.01 -4.31
N ILE A 347 14.60 -8.06 -5.49
CA ILE A 347 14.58 -9.26 -6.32
C ILE A 347 15.49 -10.28 -5.65
N ASP A 348 14.92 -11.40 -5.22
CA ASP A 348 15.64 -12.51 -4.62
C ASP A 348 15.26 -13.83 -5.31
N PRO A 349 16.16 -14.82 -5.36
CA PRO A 349 15.92 -16.02 -6.16
C PRO A 349 14.82 -16.94 -5.63
N ILE A 350 14.25 -16.69 -4.46
CA ILE A 350 13.32 -17.57 -3.77
C ILE A 350 11.90 -17.00 -3.72
N VAL A 351 11.74 -15.78 -3.19
CA VAL A 351 10.42 -15.16 -2.98
C VAL A 351 9.98 -14.41 -4.23
N VAL A 352 10.86 -13.59 -4.81
CA VAL A 352 10.59 -12.77 -6.01
C VAL A 352 11.75 -12.92 -6.99
N PRO A 353 11.81 -14.04 -7.74
CA PRO A 353 12.96 -14.37 -8.57
C PRO A 353 13.13 -13.48 -9.80
N GLN A 354 12.14 -12.63 -10.09
CA GLN A 354 12.20 -11.65 -11.17
C GLN A 354 11.31 -10.44 -10.89
N ALA A 355 11.72 -9.28 -11.42
CA ALA A 355 10.91 -8.08 -11.33
C ALA A 355 9.52 -8.27 -11.97
N PRO A 356 8.44 -7.69 -11.42
CA PRO A 356 7.10 -7.76 -12.00
C PRO A 356 7.03 -7.32 -13.46
N LYS A 357 7.84 -6.36 -13.88
CA LYS A 357 7.95 -5.96 -15.30
C LYS A 357 8.37 -7.09 -16.24
N ASN A 358 8.96 -8.15 -15.72
CA ASN A 358 9.39 -9.32 -16.49
C ASN A 358 8.39 -10.46 -16.45
N LEU A 359 7.18 -10.27 -15.92
CA LEU A 359 6.15 -11.31 -15.79
C LEU A 359 5.73 -11.94 -17.13
N ALA A 360 5.95 -11.24 -18.24
CA ALA A 360 5.84 -11.86 -19.59
C ALA A 360 6.68 -13.13 -19.73
N ASN A 361 7.84 -13.19 -19.07
CA ASN A 361 8.79 -14.29 -19.09
C ASN A 361 8.83 -15.03 -17.75
N ALA A 362 7.71 -15.07 -17.01
CA ALA A 362 7.67 -15.66 -15.68
C ALA A 362 8.29 -17.06 -15.64
N LEU A 363 9.18 -17.26 -14.70
CA LEU A 363 9.90 -18.52 -14.49
C LEU A 363 8.99 -19.63 -13.95
N PHE A 364 7.84 -19.26 -13.38
CA PHE A 364 6.87 -20.22 -12.92
C PHE A 364 5.52 -20.05 -13.66
N ILE A 365 4.79 -21.14 -13.79
CA ILE A 365 3.50 -21.17 -14.48
C ILE A 365 2.45 -21.58 -13.45
N PRO A 366 1.47 -20.71 -13.14
CA PRO A 366 0.36 -21.08 -12.27
C PRO A 366 -0.44 -22.23 -12.89
N LYS A 367 -1.04 -23.09 -12.08
CA LYS A 367 -1.86 -24.22 -12.56
C LYS A 367 -3.14 -23.76 -13.25
N SER A 368 -3.62 -22.57 -12.91
CA SER A 368 -4.80 -21.95 -13.52
C SER A 368 -4.49 -20.51 -13.91
N LYS A 369 -5.20 -20.00 -14.91
CA LYS A 369 -5.10 -18.61 -15.33
C LYS A 369 -5.52 -17.68 -14.19
N ILE A 370 -4.69 -16.69 -13.88
CA ILE A 370 -4.96 -15.69 -12.84
C ILE A 370 -5.58 -14.45 -13.50
N LYS A 371 -6.71 -14.00 -12.97
CA LYS A 371 -7.31 -12.70 -13.35
C LYS A 371 -6.71 -11.59 -12.52
N VAL A 372 -6.30 -10.50 -13.16
CA VAL A 372 -5.60 -9.39 -12.50
C VAL A 372 -6.20 -8.06 -12.90
N ILE A 373 -6.62 -7.25 -11.93
CA ILE A 373 -6.90 -5.83 -12.11
C ILE A 373 -5.66 -5.04 -11.69
N ILE A 374 -5.18 -4.15 -12.56
CA ILE A 374 -4.15 -3.16 -12.24
C ILE A 374 -4.79 -1.78 -12.37
N ALA A 375 -4.80 -1.04 -11.28
CA ALA A 375 -5.45 0.26 -11.17
C ALA A 375 -4.47 1.36 -10.75
N ASN A 376 -4.77 2.60 -11.13
CA ASN A 376 -4.26 3.80 -10.48
C ASN A 376 -5.22 4.97 -10.62
N THR A 377 -5.03 5.99 -9.77
CA THR A 377 -5.76 7.25 -9.81
C THR A 377 -5.11 8.23 -10.78
N ALA A 378 -5.87 9.24 -11.20
CA ALA A 378 -5.39 10.23 -12.17
C ALA A 378 -4.41 11.26 -11.59
N GLU A 379 -4.39 11.41 -10.28
CA GLU A 379 -3.62 12.45 -9.58
C GLU A 379 -2.94 11.88 -8.32
N GLU A 380 -2.21 10.76 -8.46
CA GLU A 380 -1.55 10.05 -7.35
C GLU A 380 -0.72 10.99 -6.46
N ALA A 381 0.07 11.88 -7.07
CA ALA A 381 0.96 12.78 -6.36
C ALA A 381 0.24 13.88 -5.56
N SER A 382 -1.03 14.13 -5.81
CA SER A 382 -1.83 15.13 -5.07
C SER A 382 -2.01 14.81 -3.59
N LEU A 383 -1.80 13.55 -3.17
CA LEU A 383 -1.85 13.16 -1.76
C LEU A 383 -0.93 14.04 -0.90
N VAL A 384 0.26 14.36 -1.39
CA VAL A 384 1.25 15.14 -0.64
C VAL A 384 0.79 16.58 -0.41
N ALA A 385 0.22 17.22 -1.44
CA ALA A 385 -0.32 18.57 -1.30
C ALA A 385 -1.47 18.61 -0.29
N MET A 386 -2.29 17.57 -0.23
CA MET A 386 -3.40 17.45 0.72
C MET A 386 -2.92 17.17 2.15
N GLU A 387 -2.03 16.21 2.33
CA GLU A 387 -1.61 15.73 3.65
C GLU A 387 -0.73 16.77 4.38
N TYR A 388 0.15 17.43 3.65
CA TYR A 388 1.09 18.40 4.24
C TYR A 388 0.68 19.86 4.06
N GLY A 389 -0.43 20.13 3.37
CA GLY A 389 -0.96 21.49 3.14
C GLY A 389 0.00 22.37 2.35
N LYS A 390 0.90 21.78 1.57
CA LYS A 390 1.93 22.48 0.79
C LYS A 390 1.60 22.40 -0.69
N ASN A 391 1.01 23.45 -1.23
CA ASN A 391 1.12 23.70 -2.66
C ASN A 391 2.53 24.26 -2.91
N ALA A 392 3.41 23.45 -3.51
CA ALA A 392 4.75 23.86 -3.88
C ALA A 392 4.70 24.95 -4.98
N PHE A 393 3.64 24.92 -5.80
CA PHE A 393 3.45 25.79 -6.96
C PHE A 393 2.08 26.51 -6.86
N PRO A 394 2.05 27.79 -6.40
CA PRO A 394 0.81 28.57 -6.30
C PRO A 394 0.22 28.86 -7.69
N ASP A 395 -1.09 29.06 -7.75
CA ASP A 395 -1.81 29.37 -9.01
C ASP A 395 -1.58 30.84 -9.42
N THR A 396 -0.35 31.13 -9.83
CA THR A 396 0.13 32.44 -10.27
C THR A 396 1.14 32.29 -11.41
N THR A 397 1.47 33.37 -12.11
CA THR A 397 2.56 33.36 -13.09
C THR A 397 3.89 32.93 -12.48
N GLU A 398 4.21 33.40 -11.27
CA GLU A 398 5.42 32.99 -10.54
C GLU A 398 5.41 31.50 -10.19
N GLY A 399 4.22 30.92 -9.94
CA GLY A 399 4.06 29.48 -9.72
C GLY A 399 4.37 28.67 -10.97
N TRP A 400 3.97 29.13 -12.17
CA TRP A 400 4.33 28.51 -13.43
C TRP A 400 5.83 28.61 -13.73
N GLU A 401 6.46 29.77 -13.50
CA GLU A 401 7.91 29.95 -13.65
C GLU A 401 8.70 29.05 -12.69
N SER A 402 8.21 28.91 -11.44
CA SER A 402 8.81 28.03 -10.44
C SER A 402 8.68 26.56 -10.83
N LEU A 403 7.52 26.15 -11.36
CA LEU A 403 7.30 24.81 -11.88
C LEU A 403 8.24 24.50 -13.06
N GLU A 404 8.33 25.40 -14.06
CA GLU A 404 9.21 25.22 -15.21
C GLU A 404 10.69 25.10 -14.79
N SER A 405 11.12 25.90 -13.83
CA SER A 405 12.48 25.84 -13.29
C SER A 405 12.75 24.50 -12.58
N ALA A 406 11.82 24.05 -11.75
CA ALA A 406 11.93 22.77 -11.03
C ALA A 406 11.94 21.57 -12.00
N LEU A 407 11.04 21.57 -12.99
CA LEU A 407 10.98 20.53 -14.02
C LEU A 407 12.27 20.47 -14.85
N LYS A 408 12.77 21.64 -15.28
CA LYS A 408 14.02 21.70 -16.04
C LYS A 408 15.20 21.16 -15.25
N GLU A 409 15.32 21.51 -13.97
CA GLU A 409 16.37 21.00 -13.09
C GLU A 409 16.26 19.48 -12.92
N GLN A 410 15.08 18.97 -12.62
CA GLN A 410 14.85 17.53 -12.41
C GLN A 410 15.10 16.72 -13.68
N LEU A 411 14.56 17.18 -14.82
CA LEU A 411 14.74 16.50 -16.09
C LEU A 411 16.18 16.59 -16.60
N ALA A 412 16.89 17.72 -16.40
CA ALA A 412 18.31 17.83 -16.73
C ALA A 412 19.18 16.81 -16.00
N ASN A 413 18.85 16.50 -14.75
CA ASN A 413 19.52 15.45 -13.99
C ASN A 413 19.34 14.05 -14.62
N ILE A 414 18.29 13.85 -15.41
CA ILE A 414 17.98 12.57 -16.06
C ILE A 414 18.56 12.51 -17.47
N VAL A 415 18.21 13.47 -18.32
CA VAL A 415 18.57 13.45 -19.75
C VAL A 415 19.83 14.27 -20.08
N GLY A 416 20.30 15.10 -19.17
CA GLY A 416 21.44 16.01 -19.33
C GLY A 416 21.04 17.37 -19.92
N ASP A 417 21.87 18.40 -19.65
CA ASP A 417 21.64 19.81 -20.03
C ASP A 417 21.42 20.02 -21.54
N SER A 418 22.00 19.19 -22.38
CA SER A 418 21.89 19.33 -23.84
C SER A 418 20.55 18.86 -24.43
N ALA A 419 19.80 18.01 -23.70
CA ALA A 419 18.55 17.42 -24.18
C ALA A 419 17.32 17.99 -23.47
N VAL A 420 17.49 18.61 -22.29
CA VAL A 420 16.37 19.02 -21.46
C VAL A 420 15.47 20.07 -22.12
N ASP A 421 16.03 21.02 -22.86
CA ASP A 421 15.22 22.08 -23.48
C ASP A 421 14.26 21.51 -24.54
N GLN A 422 14.72 20.55 -25.36
CA GLN A 422 13.86 19.88 -26.33
C GLN A 422 12.80 19.02 -25.63
N LEU A 423 13.18 18.27 -24.61
CA LEU A 423 12.22 17.48 -23.82
C LEU A 423 11.14 18.35 -23.16
N MET A 424 11.51 19.52 -22.63
CA MET A 424 10.55 20.48 -22.07
C MET A 424 9.59 21.01 -23.14
N GLU A 425 10.08 21.28 -24.37
CA GLU A 425 9.24 21.71 -25.49
C GLU A 425 8.26 20.60 -25.90
N ASP A 426 8.73 19.37 -26.07
CA ASP A 426 7.92 18.19 -26.41
C ASP A 426 6.89 17.90 -25.33
N MET A 427 7.27 18.01 -24.05
CA MET A 427 6.36 17.84 -22.91
C MET A 427 5.23 18.87 -22.93
N TRP A 428 5.54 20.14 -23.14
CA TRP A 428 4.52 21.19 -23.20
C TRP A 428 3.69 21.17 -24.49
N ALA A 429 4.06 20.40 -25.49
CA ALA A 429 3.21 20.13 -26.63
C ALA A 429 2.08 19.16 -26.30
N VAL A 430 2.29 18.29 -25.32
CA VAL A 430 1.34 17.25 -24.89
C VAL A 430 0.55 17.68 -23.63
N TYR A 431 1.23 18.30 -22.67
CA TYR A 431 0.61 18.77 -21.42
C TYR A 431 0.23 20.25 -21.53
N PRO A 432 -0.97 20.65 -21.08
CA PRO A 432 -1.35 22.08 -21.10
C PRO A 432 -0.43 22.92 -20.20
N ARG A 433 -0.04 24.11 -20.66
CA ARG A 433 0.61 25.12 -19.83
C ARG A 433 0.00 26.51 -20.06
N VAL A 434 0.10 27.39 -19.05
CA VAL A 434 -0.26 28.79 -19.22
C VAL A 434 0.87 29.52 -19.95
N VAL A 435 0.65 29.84 -21.23
CA VAL A 435 1.41 30.85 -21.96
C VAL A 435 0.50 32.03 -22.24
N ALA A 436 1.04 33.23 -22.37
CA ALA A 436 0.34 34.50 -22.37
C ALA A 436 -0.91 34.64 -23.26
N GLU A 437 -1.17 33.70 -24.17
CA GLU A 437 -2.31 33.72 -25.11
C GLU A 437 -3.05 32.38 -25.23
N GLN A 438 -2.69 31.34 -24.44
CA GLN A 438 -3.39 30.04 -24.48
C GLN A 438 -4.40 29.92 -23.35
N THR A 439 -5.59 29.45 -23.68
CA THR A 439 -6.60 29.05 -22.68
C THR A 439 -6.27 27.65 -22.19
N VAL A 440 -5.91 27.53 -20.92
CA VAL A 440 -5.79 26.22 -20.25
C VAL A 440 -7.16 25.71 -19.80
N PRO A 441 -7.33 24.40 -19.64
CA PRO A 441 -8.53 23.84 -19.04
C PRO A 441 -8.84 24.49 -17.68
N SER A 442 -10.11 24.72 -17.39
CA SER A 442 -10.53 25.24 -16.09
C SER A 442 -10.01 24.35 -14.95
N GLY A 443 -9.37 24.95 -13.94
CA GLY A 443 -8.77 24.24 -12.82
C GLY A 443 -7.40 23.62 -13.08
N TRP A 444 -6.79 23.88 -14.23
CA TRP A 444 -5.41 23.48 -14.53
C TRP A 444 -4.43 24.49 -13.93
N THR A 445 -3.85 24.16 -12.80
CA THR A 445 -2.89 24.97 -12.03
C THR A 445 -1.48 24.43 -12.14
N PRO A 446 -0.43 25.21 -11.78
CA PRO A 446 0.94 24.70 -11.75
C PRO A 446 1.09 23.43 -10.88
N GLN A 447 0.42 23.41 -9.70
CA GLN A 447 0.45 22.23 -8.83
C GLN A 447 -0.21 21.02 -9.52
N LYS A 448 -1.35 21.20 -10.15
CA LYS A 448 -2.02 20.11 -10.88
C LYS A 448 -1.18 19.59 -12.04
N ALA A 449 -0.47 20.47 -12.73
CA ALA A 449 0.47 20.06 -13.80
C ALA A 449 1.59 19.19 -13.23
N TRP A 450 2.21 19.59 -12.12
CA TRP A 450 3.21 18.77 -11.41
C TRP A 450 2.64 17.41 -11.00
N ASP A 451 1.52 17.39 -10.30
CA ASP A 451 0.89 16.17 -9.80
C ASP A 451 0.57 15.19 -10.94
N THR A 452 0.09 15.71 -12.07
CA THR A 452 -0.23 14.91 -13.26
C THR A 452 1.03 14.35 -13.92
N LEU A 453 2.05 15.18 -14.10
CA LEU A 453 3.34 14.77 -14.70
C LEU A 453 4.00 13.67 -13.87
N VAL A 454 4.06 13.85 -12.55
CA VAL A 454 4.62 12.84 -11.64
C VAL A 454 3.77 11.57 -11.67
N THR A 455 2.44 11.69 -11.67
CA THR A 455 1.53 10.54 -11.75
C THR A 455 1.74 9.74 -13.03
N ASP A 456 1.84 10.41 -14.18
CA ASP A 456 2.06 9.73 -15.45
C ASP A 456 3.41 9.02 -15.49
N LEU A 457 4.46 9.71 -15.07
CA LEU A 457 5.81 9.19 -15.13
C LEU A 457 6.06 8.05 -14.12
N ARG A 458 5.46 8.14 -12.93
CA ARG A 458 5.68 7.19 -11.85
C ARG A 458 4.69 6.03 -11.81
N PHE A 459 3.43 6.27 -12.20
CA PHE A 459 2.36 5.29 -12.05
C PHE A 459 1.71 4.95 -13.39
N THR A 460 1.06 5.89 -14.06
CA THR A 460 0.19 5.58 -15.19
C THR A 460 0.94 4.90 -16.32
N CYS A 461 2.03 5.50 -16.80
CA CYS A 461 2.76 4.98 -17.95
C CYS A 461 3.55 3.70 -17.64
N PRO A 462 4.26 3.60 -16.50
CA PRO A 462 4.86 2.34 -16.09
C PRO A 462 3.85 1.20 -15.92
N LEU A 463 2.65 1.48 -15.36
CA LEU A 463 1.61 0.47 -15.22
C LEU A 463 1.00 0.07 -16.57
N ASN A 464 0.83 1.00 -17.51
CA ASN A 464 0.42 0.67 -18.87
C ASN A 464 1.43 -0.25 -19.55
N ASN A 465 2.74 -0.01 -19.40
CA ASN A 465 3.77 -0.90 -19.90
C ASN A 465 3.74 -2.27 -19.22
N LEU A 466 3.60 -2.29 -17.90
CA LEU A 466 3.49 -3.54 -17.13
C LEU A 466 2.34 -4.42 -17.64
N VAL A 467 1.15 -3.86 -17.85
CA VAL A 467 0.00 -4.64 -18.34
C VAL A 467 0.19 -5.12 -19.78
N VAL A 468 0.89 -4.36 -20.63
CA VAL A 468 1.30 -4.80 -21.98
C VAL A 468 2.23 -6.01 -21.90
N ASP A 469 3.23 -5.95 -21.02
CA ASP A 469 4.20 -7.02 -20.85
C ASP A 469 3.53 -8.27 -20.26
N MET A 470 2.72 -8.13 -19.23
CA MET A 470 1.99 -9.24 -18.60
C MET A 470 1.04 -9.93 -19.57
N LYS A 471 0.40 -9.21 -20.49
CA LYS A 471 -0.48 -9.78 -21.52
C LYS A 471 0.23 -10.83 -22.40
N ASN A 472 1.53 -10.66 -22.63
CA ASN A 472 2.29 -11.62 -23.43
C ASN A 472 2.42 -13.00 -22.76
N ASN A 473 2.06 -13.11 -21.49
CA ASN A 473 1.99 -14.35 -20.76
C ASN A 473 0.54 -14.86 -20.70
N SER A 474 0.27 -15.99 -21.36
CA SER A 474 -1.07 -16.62 -21.44
C SER A 474 -1.65 -17.06 -20.08
N ASN A 475 -0.84 -17.04 -19.02
CA ASN A 475 -1.25 -17.40 -17.66
C ASN A 475 -2.05 -16.29 -16.96
N TYR A 476 -2.08 -15.08 -17.53
CA TYR A 476 -2.79 -13.95 -16.96
C TYR A 476 -3.94 -13.47 -17.85
N GLU A 477 -4.98 -12.98 -17.20
CA GLU A 477 -6.09 -12.25 -17.80
C GLU A 477 -6.13 -10.88 -17.13
N ILE A 478 -5.67 -9.84 -17.85
CA ILE A 478 -5.35 -8.55 -17.27
C ILE A 478 -6.45 -7.56 -17.61
N TYR A 479 -6.89 -6.81 -16.60
CA TYR A 479 -7.84 -5.71 -16.69
C TYR A 479 -7.16 -4.42 -16.22
N ARG A 480 -7.28 -3.34 -16.99
CA ARG A 480 -6.74 -2.02 -16.65
C ARG A 480 -7.86 -1.15 -16.11
N LEU A 481 -7.70 -0.61 -14.91
CA LEU A 481 -8.63 0.31 -14.28
C LEU A 481 -7.95 1.67 -14.06
N TYR A 482 -8.63 2.76 -14.41
CA TYR A 482 -8.14 4.12 -14.23
C TYR A 482 -9.21 4.97 -13.53
N ILE A 483 -8.83 5.68 -12.48
CA ILE A 483 -9.76 6.42 -11.65
C ILE A 483 -9.56 7.92 -11.85
N THR A 484 -10.50 8.56 -12.56
CA THR A 484 -10.53 10.01 -12.75
C THR A 484 -11.54 10.69 -11.82
N HIS A 485 -12.32 9.89 -11.07
CA HIS A 485 -13.27 10.44 -10.12
C HIS A 485 -12.55 11.32 -9.10
N ALA A 486 -13.04 12.54 -8.96
CA ALA A 486 -12.57 13.52 -7.98
C ALA A 486 -13.79 14.14 -7.30
N TYR A 487 -13.61 14.63 -6.09
CA TYR A 487 -14.65 15.32 -5.34
C TYR A 487 -14.29 16.81 -5.24
N PRO A 488 -15.25 17.76 -5.22
CA PRO A 488 -14.93 19.17 -5.07
C PRO A 488 -14.04 19.44 -3.84
N GLY A 489 -12.81 19.89 -4.08
CA GLY A 489 -11.79 20.08 -3.05
C GLY A 489 -10.90 18.86 -2.75
N PHE A 490 -11.20 17.71 -3.37
CA PHE A 490 -10.39 16.50 -3.26
C PHE A 490 -10.10 15.95 -4.65
N PRO A 491 -8.86 16.00 -5.14
CA PRO A 491 -8.47 15.40 -6.41
C PRO A 491 -8.58 13.86 -6.36
N SER A 492 -8.39 13.21 -7.49
CA SER A 492 -8.24 11.75 -7.55
C SER A 492 -6.86 11.33 -7.04
N PHE A 493 -6.61 11.53 -5.75
CA PHE A 493 -5.32 11.34 -5.12
C PHE A 493 -5.01 9.86 -4.82
N HIS A 494 -3.77 9.56 -4.46
CA HIS A 494 -3.32 8.23 -4.07
C HIS A 494 -4.21 7.62 -2.97
N SER A 495 -4.70 6.41 -3.18
CA SER A 495 -5.64 5.69 -2.30
C SER A 495 -7.10 6.22 -2.31
N TRP A 496 -7.46 7.20 -3.15
CA TRP A 496 -8.84 7.69 -3.23
C TRP A 496 -9.84 6.57 -3.55
N ASP A 497 -9.49 5.69 -4.48
CA ASP A 497 -10.25 4.49 -4.84
C ASP A 497 -10.42 3.53 -3.68
N THR A 498 -9.38 3.32 -2.89
CA THR A 498 -9.37 2.45 -1.72
C THR A 498 -10.26 3.00 -0.60
N LEU A 499 -10.14 4.30 -0.32
CA LEU A 499 -10.99 4.96 0.67
C LEU A 499 -12.47 4.90 0.27
N ALA A 500 -12.76 5.10 -1.01
CA ALA A 500 -14.11 4.95 -1.55
C ALA A 500 -14.60 3.49 -1.48
N LEU A 501 -13.75 2.53 -1.81
CA LEU A 501 -14.04 1.10 -1.73
C LEU A 501 -14.46 0.70 -0.31
N PHE A 502 -13.83 1.26 0.73
CA PHE A 502 -14.16 1.02 2.14
C PHE A 502 -15.20 2.01 2.69
N GLY A 503 -15.86 2.82 1.86
CA GLY A 503 -17.01 3.62 2.22
C GLY A 503 -16.69 5.00 2.80
N LEU A 504 -15.48 5.53 2.59
CA LEU A 504 -15.06 6.89 2.99
C LEU A 504 -15.24 7.17 4.50
N LYS A 505 -14.84 6.24 5.33
CA LYS A 505 -15.04 6.27 6.79
C LYS A 505 -14.04 7.14 7.56
N PHE A 506 -13.07 7.76 6.88
CA PHE A 506 -12.14 8.69 7.53
C PHE A 506 -12.86 9.94 8.05
N PRO A 507 -12.46 10.48 9.20
CA PRO A 507 -13.08 11.67 9.80
C PRO A 507 -13.15 12.88 8.87
N MET A 508 -12.18 13.03 7.95
CA MET A 508 -12.17 14.13 6.96
C MET A 508 -13.41 14.11 6.03
N PHE A 509 -14.04 12.94 5.85
CA PHE A 509 -15.24 12.81 5.03
C PHE A 509 -16.55 12.95 5.81
N SER A 510 -16.49 13.04 7.14
CA SER A 510 -17.68 13.18 7.99
C SER A 510 -18.44 14.50 7.77
N SER A 511 -17.78 15.49 7.17
CA SER A 511 -18.35 16.82 6.87
C SER A 511 -18.83 16.98 5.43
N ILE A 512 -18.96 15.89 4.67
CA ILE A 512 -19.50 15.94 3.30
C ILE A 512 -20.94 16.47 3.31
N PRO A 513 -21.24 17.56 2.59
CA PRO A 513 -22.59 18.09 2.54
C PRO A 513 -23.57 17.07 1.95
N GLU A 514 -24.77 16.99 2.51
CA GLU A 514 -25.83 16.08 2.05
C GLU A 514 -26.14 16.26 0.55
N SER A 515 -26.02 17.49 0.02
CA SER A 515 -26.17 17.78 -1.41
C SER A 515 -25.16 17.08 -2.33
N GLN A 516 -24.09 16.53 -1.78
CA GLN A 516 -23.02 15.82 -2.50
C GLN A 516 -22.98 14.33 -2.16
N ALA A 517 -23.77 13.90 -1.19
CA ALA A 517 -23.81 12.50 -0.75
C ALA A 517 -24.22 11.54 -1.89
N GLU A 518 -25.17 11.94 -2.75
CA GLU A 518 -25.58 11.14 -3.90
C GLU A 518 -24.42 10.90 -4.88
N HIS A 519 -23.67 11.96 -5.17
CA HIS A 519 -22.51 11.88 -6.06
C HIS A 519 -21.45 10.91 -5.54
N ILE A 520 -21.09 11.02 -4.27
CA ILE A 520 -20.09 10.16 -3.64
C ILE A 520 -20.57 8.73 -3.50
N ASN A 521 -21.80 8.54 -3.04
CA ASN A 521 -22.37 7.20 -2.91
C ASN A 521 -22.46 6.50 -4.27
N GLY A 522 -22.70 7.24 -5.36
CA GLY A 522 -22.66 6.71 -6.71
C GLY A 522 -21.29 6.11 -7.07
N PHE A 523 -20.21 6.81 -6.75
CA PHE A 523 -18.85 6.33 -6.98
C PHE A 523 -18.50 5.15 -6.05
N VAL A 524 -18.79 5.26 -4.76
CA VAL A 524 -18.61 4.16 -3.79
C VAL A 524 -19.29 2.89 -4.27
N ASN A 525 -20.57 2.99 -4.66
CA ASN A 525 -21.32 1.85 -5.16
C ASN A 525 -20.74 1.28 -6.46
N ALA A 526 -20.22 2.13 -7.34
CA ALA A 526 -19.63 1.69 -8.61
C ALA A 526 -18.34 0.89 -8.38
N ILE A 527 -17.44 1.36 -7.51
CA ILE A 527 -16.19 0.64 -7.22
C ILE A 527 -16.44 -0.64 -6.41
N GLN A 528 -17.36 -0.61 -5.44
CA GLN A 528 -17.76 -1.81 -4.70
C GLN A 528 -18.38 -2.86 -5.60
N LYS A 529 -19.27 -2.45 -6.50
CA LYS A 529 -19.87 -3.35 -7.50
C LYS A 529 -18.81 -3.97 -8.40
N LEU A 530 -17.85 -3.19 -8.88
CA LEU A 530 -16.77 -3.66 -9.74
C LEU A 530 -15.95 -4.74 -9.04
N VAL A 531 -15.54 -4.53 -7.78
CA VAL A 531 -14.78 -5.50 -6.99
C VAL A 531 -15.63 -6.74 -6.69
N LYS A 532 -16.90 -6.58 -6.37
CA LYS A 532 -17.85 -7.68 -6.17
C LYS A 532 -17.98 -8.54 -7.43
N ASP A 533 -18.24 -7.93 -8.57
CA ASP A 533 -18.41 -8.63 -9.85
C ASP A 533 -17.13 -9.38 -10.23
N PHE A 534 -15.96 -8.80 -9.95
CA PHE A 534 -14.69 -9.45 -10.16
C PHE A 534 -14.49 -10.66 -9.22
N ALA A 535 -14.83 -10.53 -7.95
CA ALA A 535 -14.76 -11.63 -6.98
C ALA A 535 -15.67 -12.80 -7.36
N TYR A 536 -16.86 -12.51 -7.90
CA TYR A 536 -17.87 -13.50 -8.32
C TYR A 536 -17.74 -13.99 -9.77
N ASP A 537 -16.72 -13.56 -10.53
CA ASP A 537 -16.56 -13.84 -11.96
C ASP A 537 -17.75 -13.38 -12.84
N THR A 538 -18.39 -12.29 -12.46
CA THR A 538 -19.55 -11.69 -13.14
C THR A 538 -19.23 -10.33 -13.78
N VAL A 539 -17.95 -10.10 -14.09
CA VAL A 539 -17.49 -8.87 -14.77
C VAL A 539 -18.28 -8.69 -16.06
N ASP A 540 -18.78 -7.46 -16.27
CA ASP A 540 -19.58 -7.14 -17.43
C ASP A 540 -18.74 -7.30 -18.72
N GLY A 541 -19.40 -7.80 -19.80
CA GLY A 541 -18.73 -8.14 -21.05
C GLY A 541 -18.26 -6.94 -21.87
N GLU A 542 -18.52 -5.70 -21.43
CA GLU A 542 -17.99 -4.49 -22.04
C GLU A 542 -16.56 -4.17 -21.59
N TRP A 543 -16.16 -4.66 -20.41
CA TRP A 543 -14.80 -4.55 -19.93
C TRP A 543 -13.97 -5.73 -20.39
N GLU A 544 -13.36 -5.57 -21.53
CA GLU A 544 -12.49 -6.60 -22.10
C GLU A 544 -11.08 -6.54 -21.48
N THR A 545 -10.34 -7.63 -21.66
CA THR A 545 -8.95 -7.67 -21.21
C THR A 545 -8.08 -6.68 -21.97
N TYR A 546 -7.18 -6.01 -21.25
CA TYR A 546 -6.23 -5.09 -21.85
C TYR A 546 -5.34 -5.81 -22.89
N PRO A 547 -4.98 -5.20 -24.03
CA PRO A 547 -5.10 -3.79 -24.38
C PRO A 547 -6.37 -3.47 -25.19
N THR A 548 -7.39 -4.33 -25.26
CA THR A 548 -8.59 -4.04 -26.04
C THR A 548 -9.24 -2.77 -25.49
N ASN A 549 -9.41 -2.67 -24.17
CA ASN A 549 -9.86 -1.44 -23.52
C ASN A 549 -9.43 -1.34 -22.04
N SER A 550 -9.67 -0.16 -21.47
CA SER A 550 -9.52 0.12 -20.04
C SER A 550 -10.85 0.60 -19.47
N LYS A 551 -11.16 0.26 -18.22
CA LYS A 551 -12.31 0.85 -17.54
C LYS A 551 -11.89 2.11 -16.79
N VAL A 552 -12.65 3.19 -16.99
CA VAL A 552 -12.41 4.48 -16.35
C VAL A 552 -13.57 4.76 -15.40
N LEU A 553 -13.28 5.01 -14.13
CA LEU A 553 -14.28 5.48 -13.16
C LEU A 553 -14.32 7.01 -13.17
N THR A 554 -15.50 7.56 -13.49
CA THR A 554 -15.72 8.97 -13.81
C THR A 554 -16.48 9.73 -12.72
N ASN A 555 -16.60 11.06 -12.90
CA ASN A 555 -17.26 11.97 -11.97
C ASN A 555 -18.80 11.98 -12.07
N SER A 556 -19.39 11.24 -13.00
CA SER A 556 -20.83 11.26 -13.20
C SER A 556 -21.38 9.91 -13.64
N ALA A 557 -22.66 9.68 -13.40
CA ALA A 557 -23.32 8.49 -13.91
C ALA A 557 -23.15 8.37 -15.45
N PRO A 558 -22.82 7.17 -15.97
CA PRO A 558 -22.91 5.86 -15.33
C PRO A 558 -21.76 5.49 -14.38
N TRP A 559 -20.94 6.40 -13.91
CA TRP A 559 -19.78 6.25 -12.99
C TRP A 559 -18.62 5.43 -13.55
N SER A 560 -18.79 4.82 -14.70
CA SER A 560 -17.73 4.14 -15.43
C SER A 560 -17.97 4.19 -16.93
N GLU A 561 -16.90 4.26 -17.68
CA GLU A 561 -16.87 4.16 -19.13
C GLU A 561 -15.71 3.28 -19.59
N VAL A 562 -15.73 2.88 -20.84
CA VAL A 562 -14.65 2.13 -21.47
C VAL A 562 -13.85 3.08 -22.35
N SER A 563 -12.52 3.02 -22.25
CA SER A 563 -11.60 3.84 -23.03
C SER A 563 -10.59 2.94 -23.73
N ASP A 564 -10.35 3.19 -25.00
CA ASP A 564 -9.34 2.46 -25.79
C ASP A 564 -7.91 2.82 -25.38
N SER A 565 -7.71 3.99 -24.75
CA SER A 565 -6.43 4.47 -24.32
C SER A 565 -6.53 5.27 -23.02
N VAL A 566 -5.61 5.05 -22.12
CA VAL A 566 -5.40 5.84 -20.90
C VAL A 566 -4.07 6.57 -21.01
N ARG A 567 -4.11 7.90 -21.19
CA ARG A 567 -2.92 8.74 -21.28
C ARG A 567 -1.97 8.30 -22.40
N GLY A 568 -2.50 7.99 -23.59
CA GLY A 568 -1.73 7.40 -24.69
C GLY A 568 -0.63 8.30 -25.24
N ASP A 569 -0.95 9.56 -25.53
CA ASP A 569 0.01 10.54 -26.08
C ASP A 569 1.05 10.92 -25.04
N GLU A 570 0.64 11.10 -23.78
CA GLU A 570 1.54 11.42 -22.68
C GLU A 570 2.53 10.28 -22.42
N CYS A 571 2.04 9.05 -22.42
CA CYS A 571 2.93 7.88 -22.24
C CYS A 571 3.82 7.62 -23.44
N ALA A 572 3.39 7.96 -24.65
CA ALA A 572 4.24 7.91 -25.84
C ALA A 572 5.43 8.87 -25.72
N LEU A 573 5.20 10.11 -25.25
CA LEU A 573 6.24 11.10 -24.98
C LEU A 573 7.32 10.52 -24.05
N TRP A 574 6.93 9.96 -22.92
CA TRP A 574 7.87 9.41 -21.94
C TRP A 574 8.64 8.22 -22.49
N LYS A 575 8.00 7.38 -23.28
CA LYS A 575 8.62 6.21 -23.92
C LYS A 575 9.61 6.60 -25.02
N GLU A 576 9.27 7.56 -25.87
CA GLU A 576 10.14 8.06 -26.96
C GLU A 576 11.42 8.70 -26.41
N ASN A 577 11.34 9.28 -25.21
CA ASN A 577 12.48 9.85 -24.50
C ASN A 577 13.15 8.89 -23.52
N GLU A 578 12.82 7.60 -23.56
CA GLU A 578 13.37 6.55 -22.70
C GLU A 578 13.17 6.81 -21.20
N LEU A 579 12.09 7.50 -20.81
CA LEU A 579 11.79 7.88 -19.43
C LEU A 579 10.72 6.98 -18.76
N ASP A 580 9.98 6.22 -19.53
CA ASP A 580 8.92 5.33 -19.05
C ASP A 580 9.41 4.19 -18.13
N HIS A 581 10.70 3.90 -18.14
CA HIS A 581 11.32 2.91 -17.27
C HIS A 581 11.76 3.48 -15.90
N TYR A 582 11.79 4.81 -15.74
CA TYR A 582 12.17 5.43 -14.46
C TYR A 582 11.12 5.22 -13.36
N GLY A 583 9.87 4.93 -13.69
CA GLY A 583 8.87 4.48 -12.75
C GLY A 583 9.23 3.17 -12.04
N TYR A 584 10.13 2.38 -12.62
CA TYR A 584 10.65 1.12 -12.07
C TYR A 584 12.01 1.26 -11.40
N GLN A 585 12.63 2.45 -11.49
CA GLN A 585 13.93 2.71 -10.86
C GLN A 585 13.71 3.51 -9.57
N ASN A 586 14.10 2.96 -8.49
CA ASN A 586 14.26 3.66 -7.22
C ASN A 586 15.72 3.95 -6.96
#